data_d7a2babe55f570247ccbc8c07f1d4fbc
#
_entry.id   d7a2babe55f570247ccbc8c07f1d4fbc
#
_cell.length_a   1.000
_cell.length_b   1.000
_cell.length_c   1.000
_cell.angle_alpha   90.00
_cell.angle_beta   90.00
_cell.angle_gamma   90.00
#
_symmetry.space_group_name_H-M   'P 1'
#
loop_
_entity.id
_entity.type
_entity.pdbx_description
1 polymer ?
#
loop_
_entity_poly.entity_id
_entity_poly.type
_entity_poly.pdbx_seq_one_letter_code
_entity_poly.pdbx_strand_id
1 'polypeptide(L)'
;MRRCLYLKVNKKVSRPPLRGRSKSWQRLLLERLTGEWGWENRQLAVLDSRSQWKVRQVAAERRVLVNELTYSYRFLTQFARSAQVGSSLNNRDLNVLGRRLYAAFERKAGKVEFINPGIAPDLAEDTLTLVQQPGTETPNEYQWALFSGSLGSQEWPDFAPVKRTRELIELLAWCHRNGVIDASTRLSQHPGSSDLSDFELSNLIGSLQQCFPLPPQPVEEAALLRASVPSRVLLLVNVGVDPLRQHSQMNVHMTTGRTDALGYSGVRENLVLTLDQVSLNSWNELQVARYDGEDALLDCLSDLLNSLPPDGSPPELQVRCFCRNRAAAIATRVEELLRDLLGNYLGGQPSRYLVQVRQHYHVLQLTPGQVRHTALGDLPDLLDHLGAEQELYSPLNLDRYALEGNDLALILPMGKPQSIQVFYRLNEQNSEAELTVLDEHNALWRRRLPYRDEQSLLTPLQRFLQSLLYRRNAQLPLDSPLGDAPLDVLYHQLLPDAPLRAQSVERRPPPQAPLSHPFYDVQAIVEPGDGRQRHVTLYCNHREFSELEYGRDLYRAVAQHILAQRAGGERYPFYITDLDLSAVLAGQQAQTVHYLRYKSELEDALNAALQQV
;
A
#
# COMPACT_ATOMS: atom_id res chain seq x y z
N MET A 1 0.96 -25.40 -36.47
CA MET A 1 1.52 -26.77 -36.25
C MET A 1 2.69 -27.08 -37.20
N ARG A 2 2.55 -27.04 -38.53
CA ARG A 2 3.63 -27.37 -39.49
C ARG A 2 4.91 -26.57 -39.28
N ARG A 3 4.83 -25.24 -39.12
CA ARG A 3 5.99 -24.38 -38.83
C ARG A 3 6.65 -24.71 -37.49
N CYS A 4 5.88 -24.96 -36.44
CA CYS A 4 6.43 -25.35 -35.13
C CYS A 4 7.22 -26.65 -35.23
N LEU A 5 6.69 -27.65 -35.95
CA LEU A 5 7.38 -28.92 -36.17
C LEU A 5 8.70 -28.70 -36.93
N TYR A 6 8.68 -27.92 -38.02
CA TYR A 6 9.86 -27.60 -38.81
C TYR A 6 10.95 -26.90 -37.96
N LEU A 7 10.56 -25.86 -37.22
CA LEU A 7 11.47 -25.11 -36.35
C LEU A 7 12.04 -25.98 -35.21
N LYS A 8 11.22 -26.86 -34.63
CA LYS A 8 11.65 -27.75 -33.52
C LYS A 8 12.68 -28.80 -33.99
N VAL A 9 12.53 -29.35 -35.19
CA VAL A 9 13.49 -30.31 -35.73
C VAL A 9 14.82 -29.68 -36.10
N ASN A 10 14.84 -28.37 -36.40
CA ASN A 10 16.02 -27.56 -36.65
C ASN A 10 17.02 -28.15 -37.68
N LYS A 11 16.52 -28.65 -38.81
CA LYS A 11 17.33 -29.12 -39.95
C LYS A 11 17.11 -28.21 -41.15
N LYS A 12 18.17 -27.61 -41.68
CA LYS A 12 18.11 -26.71 -42.85
C LYS A 12 17.83 -27.47 -44.12
N VAL A 13 16.60 -27.38 -44.64
CA VAL A 13 16.15 -28.14 -45.83
C VAL A 13 16.38 -27.35 -47.13
N SER A 14 16.33 -26.02 -47.09
CA SER A 14 16.54 -25.17 -48.28
C SER A 14 17.92 -25.26 -48.92
N ARG A 15 18.93 -25.67 -48.14
CA ARG A 15 20.31 -25.83 -48.63
C ARG A 15 20.62 -27.30 -48.97
N PRO A 16 21.34 -27.58 -50.07
CA PRO A 16 21.78 -28.92 -50.35
C PRO A 16 22.69 -29.47 -49.24
N PRO A 17 22.71 -30.77 -48.98
CA PRO A 17 23.61 -31.37 -48.01
C PRO A 17 25.07 -31.14 -48.45
N LEU A 18 25.95 -31.02 -47.47
CA LEU A 18 27.38 -30.92 -47.73
C LEU A 18 27.85 -32.18 -48.52
N ARG A 19 28.67 -31.97 -49.55
CA ARG A 19 29.20 -33.08 -50.36
C ARG A 19 29.89 -34.09 -49.44
N GLY A 20 29.52 -35.39 -49.61
CA GLY A 20 30.08 -36.50 -48.85
C GLY A 20 29.40 -36.84 -47.51
N ARG A 21 28.38 -36.11 -47.05
CA ARG A 21 27.60 -36.47 -45.86
C ARG A 21 26.25 -37.09 -46.24
N SER A 22 25.91 -38.24 -45.61
CA SER A 22 24.58 -38.82 -45.71
C SER A 22 23.54 -37.89 -45.06
N LYS A 23 22.34 -37.81 -45.67
CA LYS A 23 21.20 -37.07 -45.09
C LYS A 23 20.75 -37.78 -43.81
N SER A 24 20.60 -37.05 -42.72
CA SER A 24 19.97 -37.60 -41.50
C SER A 24 18.52 -37.98 -41.79
N TRP A 25 17.98 -38.98 -41.07
CA TRP A 25 16.61 -39.40 -41.23
C TRP A 25 15.60 -38.26 -40.94
N GLN A 26 15.92 -37.39 -39.99
CA GLN A 26 15.11 -36.21 -39.67
C GLN A 26 15.01 -35.24 -40.86
N ARG A 27 16.11 -35.02 -41.57
CA ARG A 27 16.13 -34.19 -42.78
C ARG A 27 15.32 -34.82 -43.91
N LEU A 28 15.48 -36.11 -44.16
CA LEU A 28 14.71 -36.84 -45.18
C LEU A 28 13.20 -36.78 -44.90
N LEU A 29 12.82 -36.95 -43.62
CA LEU A 29 11.44 -36.81 -43.21
C LEU A 29 10.91 -35.39 -43.44
N LEU A 30 11.69 -34.33 -43.08
CA LEU A 30 11.29 -32.96 -43.32
C LEU A 30 11.19 -32.62 -44.82
N GLU A 31 12.11 -33.09 -45.65
CA GLU A 31 12.06 -32.92 -47.11
C GLU A 31 10.77 -33.48 -47.67
N ARG A 32 10.37 -34.68 -47.21
CA ARG A 32 9.11 -35.34 -47.59
C ARG A 32 7.90 -34.50 -47.09
N LEU A 33 7.84 -34.17 -45.80
CA LEU A 33 6.72 -33.44 -45.21
C LEU A 33 6.57 -32.04 -45.83
N THR A 34 7.67 -31.31 -46.07
CA THR A 34 7.60 -29.98 -46.69
C THR A 34 7.13 -30.06 -48.15
N GLY A 35 7.48 -31.13 -48.89
CA GLY A 35 6.92 -31.43 -50.20
C GLY A 35 5.42 -31.69 -50.15
N GLU A 36 4.95 -32.54 -49.21
CA GLU A 36 3.53 -32.82 -48.98
C GLU A 36 2.75 -31.55 -48.55
N TRP A 37 3.39 -30.60 -47.85
CA TRP A 37 2.78 -29.35 -47.45
C TRP A 37 2.75 -28.28 -48.56
N GLY A 38 3.41 -28.55 -49.69
CA GLY A 38 3.52 -27.63 -50.81
C GLY A 38 4.40 -26.41 -50.52
N TRP A 39 5.38 -26.53 -49.62
CA TRP A 39 6.25 -25.41 -49.28
C TRP A 39 7.33 -25.20 -50.33
N GLU A 40 7.45 -23.93 -50.78
CA GLU A 40 8.46 -23.52 -51.72
C GLU A 40 9.83 -23.32 -51.06
N ASN A 41 10.90 -23.47 -51.86
CA ASN A 41 12.25 -23.30 -51.37
C ASN A 41 12.51 -21.89 -50.76
N ARG A 42 11.81 -20.86 -51.25
CA ARG A 42 11.88 -19.51 -50.72
C ARG A 42 11.34 -19.47 -49.28
N GLN A 43 10.24 -20.12 -48.98
CA GLN A 43 9.68 -20.22 -47.63
C GLN A 43 10.60 -20.99 -46.69
N LEU A 44 11.18 -22.08 -47.16
CA LEU A 44 12.17 -22.90 -46.43
C LEU A 44 13.44 -22.07 -46.13
N ALA A 45 13.92 -21.29 -47.09
CA ALA A 45 15.10 -20.44 -46.90
C ALA A 45 14.88 -19.37 -45.82
N VAL A 46 13.68 -18.78 -45.74
CA VAL A 46 13.31 -17.84 -44.69
C VAL A 46 13.33 -18.52 -43.30
N LEU A 47 12.76 -19.72 -43.18
CA LEU A 47 12.74 -20.44 -41.91
C LEU A 47 14.15 -20.93 -41.51
N ASP A 48 14.97 -21.34 -42.48
CA ASP A 48 16.36 -21.78 -42.28
C ASP A 48 17.30 -20.63 -41.85
N SER A 49 16.96 -19.37 -42.16
CA SER A 49 17.68 -18.18 -41.71
C SER A 49 17.33 -17.72 -40.29
N ARG A 50 16.58 -18.53 -39.53
CA ARG A 50 16.10 -18.23 -38.17
C ARG A 50 17.18 -17.71 -37.21
N SER A 51 18.41 -18.19 -37.34
CA SER A 51 19.55 -17.72 -36.54
C SER A 51 19.96 -16.25 -36.80
N GLN A 52 19.43 -15.67 -37.88
CA GLN A 52 19.68 -14.29 -38.29
C GLN A 52 18.42 -13.40 -38.10
N TRP A 53 17.35 -13.97 -37.58
CA TRP A 53 16.12 -13.22 -37.38
C TRP A 53 16.30 -12.18 -36.28
N LYS A 54 15.87 -10.98 -36.60
CA LYS A 54 15.80 -9.86 -35.66
C LYS A 54 14.37 -9.61 -35.21
N VAL A 55 14.18 -8.67 -34.30
CA VAL A 55 12.92 -8.37 -33.60
C VAL A 55 11.69 -8.37 -34.53
N ARG A 56 11.75 -7.71 -35.70
CA ARG A 56 10.61 -7.61 -36.62
C ARG A 56 10.15 -8.95 -37.17
N GLN A 57 11.10 -9.81 -37.57
CA GLN A 57 10.79 -11.14 -38.10
C GLN A 57 10.22 -12.05 -37.01
N VAL A 58 10.82 -12.00 -35.81
CA VAL A 58 10.36 -12.78 -34.67
C VAL A 58 8.96 -12.34 -34.22
N ALA A 59 8.68 -11.06 -34.18
CA ALA A 59 7.36 -10.53 -33.85
C ALA A 59 6.28 -10.96 -34.89
N ALA A 60 6.64 -10.97 -36.18
CA ALA A 60 5.75 -11.45 -37.24
C ALA A 60 5.44 -12.94 -37.09
N GLU A 61 6.46 -13.78 -36.86
CA GLU A 61 6.29 -15.23 -36.70
C GLU A 61 5.51 -15.54 -35.40
N ARG A 62 5.82 -14.83 -34.30
CA ARG A 62 5.06 -14.96 -33.04
C ARG A 62 3.56 -14.73 -33.27
N ARG A 63 3.18 -13.71 -34.05
CA ARG A 63 1.77 -13.43 -34.33
C ARG A 63 1.06 -14.62 -34.98
N VAL A 64 1.72 -15.29 -35.94
CA VAL A 64 1.20 -16.50 -36.57
C VAL A 64 1.06 -17.62 -35.54
N LEU A 65 2.11 -17.87 -34.75
CA LEU A 65 2.11 -18.92 -33.72
C LEU A 65 1.03 -18.71 -32.68
N VAL A 66 0.85 -17.49 -32.19
CA VAL A 66 -0.19 -17.15 -31.19
C VAL A 66 -1.60 -17.39 -31.74
N ASN A 67 -1.86 -17.00 -32.98
CA ASN A 67 -3.15 -17.24 -33.62
C ASN A 67 -3.46 -18.75 -33.72
N GLU A 68 -2.47 -19.57 -34.13
CA GLU A 68 -2.61 -21.01 -34.18
C GLU A 68 -2.81 -21.68 -32.83
N LEU A 69 -2.07 -21.23 -31.80
CA LEU A 69 -2.22 -21.71 -30.43
C LEU A 69 -3.59 -21.38 -29.87
N THR A 70 -4.05 -20.15 -30.08
CA THR A 70 -5.38 -19.69 -29.64
C THR A 70 -6.50 -20.48 -30.31
N TYR A 71 -6.37 -20.72 -31.63
CA TYR A 71 -7.32 -21.53 -32.36
C TYR A 71 -7.35 -22.98 -31.81
N SER A 72 -6.17 -23.58 -31.64
CA SER A 72 -6.04 -24.96 -31.12
C SER A 72 -6.63 -25.07 -29.71
N TYR A 73 -6.39 -24.10 -28.83
CA TYR A 73 -6.96 -24.07 -27.48
C TYR A 73 -8.50 -23.97 -27.51
N ARG A 74 -9.06 -23.09 -28.33
CA ARG A 74 -10.52 -22.95 -28.50
C ARG A 74 -11.13 -24.26 -28.99
N PHE A 75 -10.50 -24.90 -29.98
CA PHE A 75 -10.95 -26.20 -30.52
C PHE A 75 -10.93 -27.29 -29.42
N LEU A 76 -9.85 -27.41 -28.65
CA LEU A 76 -9.75 -28.38 -27.55
C LEU A 76 -10.80 -28.13 -26.48
N THR A 77 -11.05 -26.86 -26.12
CA THR A 77 -12.07 -26.48 -25.12
C THR A 77 -13.48 -26.83 -25.61
N GLN A 78 -13.78 -26.57 -26.89
CA GLN A 78 -15.06 -26.89 -27.48
C GLN A 78 -15.24 -28.41 -27.58
N PHE A 79 -14.21 -29.13 -27.99
CA PHE A 79 -14.22 -30.60 -28.06
C PHE A 79 -14.46 -31.24 -26.68
N ALA A 80 -13.76 -30.76 -25.64
CA ALA A 80 -13.95 -31.24 -24.28
C ALA A 80 -15.37 -31.00 -23.74
N ARG A 81 -16.01 -29.91 -24.16
CA ARG A 81 -17.42 -29.60 -23.79
C ARG A 81 -18.43 -30.48 -24.55
N SER A 82 -18.14 -30.83 -25.79
CA SER A 82 -19.04 -31.65 -26.63
C SER A 82 -18.91 -33.17 -26.39
N ALA A 83 -17.74 -33.61 -25.92
CA ALA A 83 -17.49 -35.03 -25.61
C ALA A 83 -18.06 -35.35 -24.23
N GLN A 84 -19.31 -35.83 -24.18
CA GLN A 84 -20.02 -36.17 -22.94
C GLN A 84 -19.44 -37.39 -22.18
N VAL A 85 -18.52 -38.14 -22.75
CA VAL A 85 -18.06 -39.40 -22.11
C VAL A 85 -16.57 -39.64 -22.42
N GLY A 86 -15.78 -39.81 -21.36
CA GLY A 86 -14.48 -40.51 -21.44
C GLY A 86 -13.32 -39.76 -22.09
N SER A 87 -13.36 -38.44 -22.20
CA SER A 87 -12.18 -37.70 -22.65
C SER A 87 -11.08 -37.78 -21.60
N SER A 88 -9.89 -38.21 -21.99
CA SER A 88 -8.68 -38.13 -21.16
C SER A 88 -8.27 -36.67 -20.83
N LEU A 89 -9.01 -35.67 -21.33
CA LEU A 89 -8.80 -34.25 -21.09
C LEU A 89 -9.52 -33.87 -19.79
N ASN A 90 -8.74 -33.59 -18.76
CA ASN A 90 -9.23 -33.12 -17.49
C ASN A 90 -9.46 -31.57 -17.55
N ASN A 91 -10.52 -31.08 -16.93
CA ASN A 91 -10.77 -29.65 -16.77
C ASN A 91 -9.57 -28.90 -16.14
N ARG A 92 -8.84 -29.56 -15.26
CA ARG A 92 -7.61 -29.06 -14.65
C ARG A 92 -6.54 -28.76 -15.72
N ASP A 93 -6.29 -29.68 -16.62
CA ASP A 93 -5.28 -29.54 -17.67
C ASP A 93 -5.63 -28.42 -18.65
N LEU A 94 -6.92 -28.31 -19.00
CA LEU A 94 -7.42 -27.19 -19.83
C LEU A 94 -7.27 -25.83 -19.11
N ASN A 95 -7.54 -25.78 -17.82
CA ASN A 95 -7.35 -24.55 -17.03
C ASN A 95 -5.87 -24.16 -16.95
N VAL A 96 -4.97 -25.11 -16.69
CA VAL A 96 -3.51 -24.86 -16.67
C VAL A 96 -3.03 -24.39 -18.03
N LEU A 97 -3.45 -25.06 -19.12
CA LEU A 97 -3.09 -24.65 -20.48
C LEU A 97 -3.64 -23.26 -20.80
N GLY A 98 -4.89 -22.98 -20.46
CA GLY A 98 -5.52 -21.68 -20.68
C GLY A 98 -4.78 -20.55 -19.93
N ARG A 99 -4.46 -20.76 -18.66
CA ARG A 99 -3.71 -19.78 -17.86
C ARG A 99 -2.27 -19.59 -18.37
N ARG A 100 -1.62 -20.66 -18.83
CA ARG A 100 -0.28 -20.58 -19.44
C ARG A 100 -0.30 -19.77 -20.74
N LEU A 101 -1.31 -19.95 -21.59
CA LEU A 101 -1.48 -19.17 -22.81
C LEU A 101 -1.84 -17.72 -22.49
N TYR A 102 -2.70 -17.49 -21.49
CA TYR A 102 -3.07 -16.16 -21.02
C TYR A 102 -1.86 -15.40 -20.48
N ALA A 103 -1.09 -16.04 -19.59
CA ALA A 103 0.13 -15.46 -19.02
C ALA A 103 1.19 -15.14 -20.11
N ALA A 104 1.32 -15.97 -21.13
CA ALA A 104 2.32 -15.77 -22.17
C ALA A 104 1.91 -14.72 -23.23
N PHE A 105 0.62 -14.64 -23.58
CA PHE A 105 0.20 -13.98 -24.82
C PHE A 105 -0.87 -12.90 -24.64
N GLU A 106 -1.64 -12.90 -23.54
CA GLU A 106 -2.67 -11.90 -23.31
C GLU A 106 -2.06 -10.52 -23.08
N ARG A 107 -2.67 -9.51 -23.71
CA ARG A 107 -2.26 -8.10 -23.53
C ARG A 107 -3.04 -7.49 -22.37
N LYS A 108 -2.31 -6.93 -21.42
CA LYS A 108 -2.85 -6.18 -20.30
C LYS A 108 -2.08 -4.86 -20.18
N ALA A 109 -2.72 -3.85 -19.62
CA ALA A 109 -2.04 -2.60 -19.29
C ALA A 109 -0.82 -2.90 -18.39
N GLY A 110 0.29 -2.23 -18.65
CA GLY A 110 1.55 -2.41 -17.92
C GLY A 110 2.28 -3.74 -18.13
N LYS A 111 1.67 -4.73 -18.78
CA LYS A 111 2.33 -6.03 -19.02
C LYS A 111 3.33 -5.94 -20.16
N VAL A 112 4.56 -6.32 -19.89
CA VAL A 112 5.64 -6.38 -20.86
C VAL A 112 5.43 -7.56 -21.81
N GLU A 113 5.33 -7.26 -23.10
CA GLU A 113 5.11 -8.26 -24.15
C GLU A 113 6.35 -9.16 -24.32
N PHE A 114 6.17 -10.47 -24.27
CA PHE A 114 7.22 -11.44 -24.54
C PHE A 114 7.10 -11.95 -26.00
N ILE A 115 8.05 -11.58 -26.85
CA ILE A 115 7.99 -11.88 -28.29
C ILE A 115 8.81 -13.10 -28.72
N ASN A 116 9.82 -13.49 -27.94
CA ASN A 116 10.73 -14.58 -28.29
C ASN A 116 10.64 -15.81 -27.37
N PRO A 117 9.57 -16.58 -27.39
CA PRO A 117 9.48 -17.84 -26.63
C PRO A 117 10.32 -18.96 -27.28
N GLY A 118 11.57 -18.68 -27.67
CA GLY A 118 12.46 -19.63 -28.36
C GLY A 118 12.31 -19.66 -29.89
N ILE A 119 11.70 -18.63 -30.48
CA ILE A 119 11.55 -18.49 -31.95
C ILE A 119 12.92 -18.29 -32.62
N ALA A 120 13.71 -17.35 -32.14
CA ALA A 120 15.08 -17.14 -32.56
C ALA A 120 16.06 -17.43 -31.41
N PRO A 121 17.27 -17.94 -31.73
CA PRO A 121 18.25 -18.23 -30.69
C PRO A 121 18.81 -16.98 -30.03
N ASP A 122 18.90 -15.87 -30.76
CA ASP A 122 19.45 -14.61 -30.31
C ASP A 122 18.75 -13.43 -30.97
N LEU A 123 18.37 -12.43 -30.15
CA LEU A 123 17.78 -11.16 -30.60
C LEU A 123 18.64 -9.95 -30.25
N ALA A 124 19.80 -10.16 -29.62
CA ALA A 124 20.66 -9.06 -29.21
C ALA A 124 21.08 -8.21 -30.44
N GLU A 125 21.05 -6.91 -30.24
CA GLU A 125 21.50 -5.92 -31.22
C GLU A 125 22.84 -5.36 -30.77
N ASP A 126 23.76 -5.15 -31.72
CA ASP A 126 25.09 -4.60 -31.40
C ASP A 126 25.02 -3.16 -30.89
N THR A 127 24.12 -2.37 -31.47
CA THR A 127 23.90 -0.96 -31.13
C THR A 127 22.41 -0.63 -31.17
N LEU A 128 21.96 0.14 -30.18
CA LEU A 128 20.59 0.63 -30.06
C LEU A 128 20.59 2.11 -29.70
N THR A 129 19.64 2.85 -30.27
CA THR A 129 19.44 4.27 -29.96
C THR A 129 18.06 4.48 -29.37
N LEU A 130 17.99 5.10 -28.19
CA LEU A 130 16.77 5.56 -27.53
C LEU A 130 16.51 7.02 -27.90
N VAL A 131 15.27 7.31 -28.29
CA VAL A 131 14.86 8.67 -28.64
C VAL A 131 13.56 8.99 -27.93
N GLN A 132 13.54 10.10 -27.20
CA GLN A 132 12.31 10.67 -26.69
C GLN A 132 11.69 11.59 -27.76
N GLN A 133 10.47 11.33 -28.16
CA GLN A 133 9.79 12.07 -29.22
C GLN A 133 8.35 12.40 -28.80
N PRO A 134 7.73 13.45 -29.41
CA PRO A 134 6.31 13.74 -29.16
C PRO A 134 5.43 12.54 -29.50
N GLY A 135 4.36 12.36 -28.75
CA GLY A 135 3.39 11.29 -28.96
C GLY A 135 2.71 11.40 -30.32
N THR A 136 2.40 10.25 -30.92
CA THR A 136 1.71 10.20 -32.22
C THR A 136 0.21 10.53 -32.10
N GLU A 137 -0.41 10.19 -30.97
CA GLU A 137 -1.84 10.41 -30.70
C GLU A 137 -2.09 11.70 -29.91
N THR A 138 -1.17 12.06 -29.02
CA THR A 138 -1.21 13.23 -28.15
C THR A 138 0.10 14.01 -28.29
N PRO A 139 0.18 15.05 -29.11
CA PRO A 139 1.42 15.80 -29.37
C PRO A 139 2.07 16.43 -28.12
N ASN A 140 1.29 16.64 -27.07
CA ASN A 140 1.78 17.19 -25.79
C ASN A 140 2.37 16.12 -24.84
N GLU A 141 2.22 14.84 -25.16
CA GLU A 141 2.81 13.75 -24.43
C GLU A 141 4.07 13.24 -25.14
N TYR A 142 5.11 12.93 -24.38
CA TYR A 142 6.31 12.30 -24.92
C TYR A 142 6.20 10.78 -24.88
N GLN A 143 6.81 10.13 -25.86
CA GLN A 143 6.96 8.67 -25.91
C GLN A 143 8.42 8.30 -26.20
N TRP A 144 8.80 7.13 -25.76
CA TRP A 144 10.12 6.58 -26.03
C TRP A 144 10.08 5.65 -27.24
N ALA A 145 11.05 5.82 -28.12
CA ALA A 145 11.22 5.00 -29.32
C ALA A 145 12.62 4.37 -29.33
N LEU A 146 12.67 3.09 -29.69
CA LEU A 146 13.89 2.32 -29.83
C LEU A 146 14.21 2.13 -31.31
N PHE A 147 15.44 2.42 -31.68
CA PHE A 147 15.96 2.21 -33.03
C PHE A 147 17.16 1.26 -33.00
N SER A 148 17.29 0.38 -34.03
CA SER A 148 18.48 -0.44 -34.23
C SER A 148 19.54 0.36 -34.94
N GLY A 149 20.76 0.27 -34.45
CA GLY A 149 21.92 1.02 -34.96
C GLY A 149 22.23 2.29 -34.14
N SER A 150 23.37 2.89 -34.45
CA SER A 150 23.78 4.19 -33.91
C SER A 150 23.31 5.28 -34.87
N LEU A 151 22.26 6.01 -34.47
CA LEU A 151 21.66 7.06 -35.28
C LEU A 151 22.10 8.43 -34.77
N GLY A 152 22.47 9.34 -35.70
CA GLY A 152 22.68 10.75 -35.38
C GLY A 152 21.37 11.50 -35.15
N SER A 153 21.47 12.71 -34.56
CA SER A 153 20.30 13.51 -34.18
C SER A 153 19.36 13.91 -35.32
N GLN A 154 19.84 13.87 -36.57
CA GLN A 154 19.08 14.24 -37.77
C GLN A 154 18.53 13.03 -38.56
N GLU A 155 18.97 11.81 -38.24
CA GLU A 155 18.71 10.61 -39.05
C GLU A 155 17.52 9.80 -38.58
N TRP A 156 17.18 9.85 -37.27
CA TRP A 156 16.14 8.99 -36.71
C TRP A 156 14.73 9.18 -37.29
N PRO A 157 14.32 10.35 -37.81
CA PRO A 157 12.99 10.49 -38.40
C PRO A 157 12.75 9.60 -39.63
N ASP A 158 13.81 9.28 -40.38
CA ASP A 158 13.74 8.49 -41.59
C ASP A 158 13.65 6.97 -41.34
N PHE A 159 13.86 6.54 -40.09
CA PHE A 159 13.84 5.13 -39.71
C PHE A 159 12.59 4.74 -38.94
N ALA A 160 12.05 3.57 -39.20
CA ALA A 160 10.96 3.03 -38.41
C ALA A 160 11.52 2.45 -37.08
N PRO A 161 10.98 2.82 -35.93
CA PRO A 161 11.44 2.27 -34.65
C PRO A 161 11.16 0.79 -34.51
N VAL A 162 11.99 0.10 -33.75
CA VAL A 162 11.84 -1.31 -33.37
C VAL A 162 10.65 -1.47 -32.42
N LYS A 163 10.53 -0.56 -31.44
CA LYS A 163 9.47 -0.54 -30.43
C LYS A 163 9.20 0.92 -30.02
N ARG A 164 7.95 1.19 -29.65
CA ARG A 164 7.55 2.43 -28.96
C ARG A 164 6.82 2.08 -27.68
N THR A 165 7.04 2.88 -26.64
CA THR A 165 6.34 2.80 -25.36
C THR A 165 6.10 4.22 -24.85
N ARG A 166 5.17 4.35 -23.90
CA ARG A 166 4.95 5.62 -23.21
C ARG A 166 6.10 5.91 -22.26
N GLU A 167 6.53 4.90 -21.49
CA GLU A 167 7.53 5.05 -20.44
C GLU A 167 8.87 4.39 -20.83
N LEU A 168 9.97 5.00 -20.37
CA LEU A 168 11.33 4.49 -20.59
C LEU A 168 11.52 3.09 -19.98
N ILE A 169 11.07 2.93 -18.73
CA ILE A 169 11.26 1.67 -17.99
C ILE A 169 10.50 0.52 -18.65
N GLU A 170 9.30 0.78 -19.20
CA GLU A 170 8.57 -0.20 -20.00
C GLU A 170 9.40 -0.64 -21.22
N LEU A 171 10.06 0.30 -21.90
CA LEU A 171 10.89 0.01 -23.06
C LEU A 171 12.13 -0.82 -22.69
N LEU A 172 12.83 -0.44 -21.63
CA LEU A 172 14.01 -1.16 -21.15
C LEU A 172 13.65 -2.55 -20.62
N ALA A 173 12.57 -2.68 -19.88
CA ALA A 173 12.06 -3.95 -19.40
C ALA A 173 11.66 -4.88 -20.58
N TRP A 174 11.06 -4.31 -21.63
CA TRP A 174 10.75 -5.04 -22.86
C TRP A 174 12.02 -5.51 -23.58
N CYS A 175 13.04 -4.65 -23.71
CA CYS A 175 14.32 -5.00 -24.32
C CYS A 175 14.99 -6.15 -23.54
N HIS A 176 15.08 -6.00 -22.22
CA HIS A 176 15.66 -7.02 -21.35
C HIS A 176 14.89 -8.33 -21.43
N ARG A 177 13.57 -8.31 -21.25
CA ARG A 177 12.71 -9.51 -21.25
C ARG A 177 12.83 -10.34 -22.52
N ASN A 178 13.08 -9.70 -23.64
CA ASN A 178 13.17 -10.33 -24.96
C ASN A 178 14.61 -10.62 -25.40
N GLY A 179 15.62 -10.30 -24.59
CA GLY A 179 17.02 -10.51 -24.94
C GLY A 179 17.49 -9.63 -26.11
N VAL A 180 16.93 -8.41 -26.25
CA VAL A 180 17.33 -7.43 -27.28
C VAL A 180 18.58 -6.70 -26.85
N ILE A 181 18.78 -6.59 -25.53
CA ILE A 181 19.98 -6.03 -24.90
C ILE A 181 20.71 -7.14 -24.15
N ASP A 182 22.01 -7.27 -24.44
CA ASP A 182 22.94 -8.12 -23.69
C ASP A 182 24.16 -7.33 -23.19
N ALA A 183 25.18 -8.02 -22.69
CA ALA A 183 26.40 -7.39 -22.17
C ALA A 183 27.26 -6.68 -23.23
N SER A 184 27.07 -7.01 -24.52
CA SER A 184 27.83 -6.44 -25.66
C SER A 184 27.07 -5.28 -26.32
N THR A 185 25.77 -5.10 -26.06
CA THR A 185 24.95 -4.08 -26.69
C THR A 185 25.39 -2.67 -26.26
N ARG A 186 25.68 -1.82 -27.22
CA ARG A 186 25.94 -0.40 -27.00
C ARG A 186 24.62 0.36 -27.08
N LEU A 187 24.28 1.03 -25.99
CA LEU A 187 23.07 1.82 -25.90
C LEU A 187 23.44 3.31 -25.89
N SER A 188 22.80 4.07 -26.76
CA SER A 188 22.87 5.52 -26.80
C SER A 188 21.51 6.14 -26.67
N GLN A 189 21.46 7.40 -26.21
CA GLN A 189 20.23 8.15 -26.12
C GLN A 189 20.36 9.51 -26.81
N HIS A 190 19.25 9.99 -27.38
CA HIS A 190 19.17 11.37 -27.79
C HIS A 190 18.73 12.23 -26.62
N PRO A 191 19.38 13.40 -26.44
CA PRO A 191 18.99 14.36 -25.41
C PRO A 191 17.51 14.74 -25.59
N GLY A 192 16.77 14.55 -24.53
CA GLY A 192 15.36 14.96 -24.43
C GLY A 192 15.16 15.90 -23.25
N SER A 193 13.94 15.96 -22.73
CA SER A 193 13.61 16.72 -21.53
C SER A 193 14.04 16.03 -20.22
N SER A 194 14.53 14.79 -20.27
CA SER A 194 14.95 14.03 -19.09
C SER A 194 16.38 14.37 -18.66
N ASP A 195 16.64 14.31 -17.37
CA ASP A 195 17.98 14.44 -16.77
C ASP A 195 18.79 13.11 -16.83
N LEU A 196 18.34 12.11 -17.59
CA LEU A 196 18.95 10.79 -17.70
C LEU A 196 20.34 10.85 -18.31
N SER A 197 21.32 10.22 -17.69
CA SER A 197 22.69 10.07 -18.19
C SER A 197 22.93 8.64 -18.73
N ASP A 198 23.96 8.46 -19.57
CA ASP A 198 24.35 7.14 -20.07
C ASP A 198 24.76 6.18 -18.94
N PHE A 199 25.34 6.73 -17.87
CA PHE A 199 25.68 5.96 -16.66
C PHE A 199 24.43 5.45 -15.94
N GLU A 200 23.42 6.29 -15.77
CA GLU A 200 22.14 5.89 -15.19
C GLU A 200 21.42 4.86 -16.05
N LEU A 201 21.47 5.03 -17.37
CA LEU A 201 20.91 4.07 -18.31
C LEU A 201 21.55 2.68 -18.18
N SER A 202 22.87 2.63 -18.05
CA SER A 202 23.62 1.38 -17.81
C SER A 202 23.25 0.74 -16.47
N ASN A 203 23.09 1.55 -15.42
CA ASN A 203 22.68 1.07 -14.09
C ASN A 203 21.22 0.55 -14.07
N LEU A 204 20.33 1.18 -14.84
CA LEU A 204 18.94 0.71 -15.00
C LEU A 204 18.91 -0.69 -15.61
N ILE A 205 19.66 -0.89 -16.71
CA ILE A 205 19.76 -2.19 -17.36
C ILE A 205 20.38 -3.22 -16.42
N GLY A 206 21.48 -2.89 -15.74
CA GLY A 206 22.10 -3.75 -14.75
C GLY A 206 21.14 -4.15 -13.62
N SER A 207 20.31 -3.23 -13.15
CA SER A 207 19.27 -3.50 -12.13
C SER A 207 18.20 -4.46 -12.64
N LEU A 208 17.72 -4.29 -13.87
CA LEU A 208 16.77 -5.20 -14.50
C LEU A 208 17.36 -6.61 -14.69
N GLN A 209 18.60 -6.71 -15.14
CA GLN A 209 19.30 -7.99 -15.33
C GLN A 209 19.52 -8.72 -14.00
N GLN A 210 19.88 -8.00 -12.96
CA GLN A 210 20.10 -8.56 -11.63
C GLN A 210 18.78 -9.06 -11.00
N CYS A 211 17.72 -8.26 -11.09
CA CYS A 211 16.44 -8.59 -10.47
C CYS A 211 15.68 -9.66 -11.25
N PHE A 212 15.76 -9.65 -12.58
CA PHE A 212 15.00 -10.53 -13.47
C PHE A 212 15.93 -11.33 -14.42
N PRO A 213 16.72 -12.29 -13.92
CA PRO A 213 17.70 -13.02 -14.73
C PRO A 213 17.05 -13.77 -15.88
N LEU A 214 17.77 -13.89 -16.99
CA LEU A 214 17.40 -14.64 -18.17
C LEU A 214 18.25 -15.93 -18.30
N PRO A 215 17.69 -17.04 -18.84
CA PRO A 215 16.28 -17.23 -19.23
C PRO A 215 15.34 -17.29 -18.02
N PRO A 216 14.06 -16.88 -18.20
CA PRO A 216 13.08 -16.94 -17.11
C PRO A 216 12.87 -18.39 -16.64
N GLN A 217 12.71 -18.55 -15.33
CA GLN A 217 12.43 -19.85 -14.72
C GLN A 217 11.11 -20.44 -15.26
N PRO A 218 11.04 -21.76 -15.49
CA PRO A 218 9.78 -22.40 -15.85
C PRO A 218 8.72 -22.21 -14.78
N VAL A 219 7.49 -21.91 -15.20
CA VAL A 219 6.36 -21.77 -14.26
C VAL A 219 5.87 -23.14 -13.86
N GLU A 220 5.81 -23.40 -12.57
CA GLU A 220 5.25 -24.61 -12.00
C GLU A 220 3.74 -24.69 -12.23
N GLU A 221 3.21 -25.89 -12.44
CA GLU A 221 1.78 -26.12 -12.65
C GLU A 221 0.95 -25.67 -11.44
N ALA A 222 1.46 -25.90 -10.23
CA ALA A 222 0.83 -25.49 -8.98
C ALA A 222 0.62 -23.98 -8.90
N ALA A 223 1.55 -23.19 -9.41
CA ALA A 223 1.42 -21.74 -9.46
C ALA A 223 0.31 -21.29 -10.42
N LEU A 224 0.16 -22.00 -11.56
CA LEU A 224 -0.90 -21.71 -12.52
C LEU A 224 -2.30 -22.10 -12.02
N LEU A 225 -2.43 -22.91 -10.98
CA LEU A 225 -3.71 -23.27 -10.37
C LEU A 225 -4.20 -22.24 -9.32
N ARG A 226 -3.35 -21.29 -8.92
CA ARG A 226 -3.68 -20.20 -7.98
C ARG A 226 -3.78 -18.88 -8.73
N ALA A 227 -4.24 -17.83 -8.05
CA ALA A 227 -4.13 -16.47 -8.57
C ALA A 227 -2.66 -16.06 -8.73
N SER A 228 -2.38 -15.21 -9.74
CA SER A 228 -1.03 -14.68 -9.91
C SER A 228 -0.73 -13.66 -8.82
N VAL A 229 0.43 -13.78 -8.18
CA VAL A 229 0.89 -12.86 -7.13
C VAL A 229 2.30 -12.38 -7.44
N PRO A 230 2.67 -11.14 -7.12
CA PRO A 230 4.03 -10.65 -7.25
C PRO A 230 5.01 -11.53 -6.47
N SER A 231 6.08 -11.96 -7.13
CA SER A 231 7.17 -12.74 -6.51
C SER A 231 8.45 -11.92 -6.36
N ARG A 232 8.70 -10.99 -7.30
CA ARG A 232 9.82 -10.06 -7.28
C ARG A 232 9.35 -8.67 -7.67
N VAL A 233 9.84 -7.66 -6.97
CA VAL A 233 9.52 -6.25 -7.20
C VAL A 233 10.80 -5.43 -7.21
N LEU A 234 11.01 -4.67 -8.26
CA LEU A 234 12.05 -3.67 -8.38
C LEU A 234 11.38 -2.29 -8.44
N LEU A 235 11.70 -1.43 -7.47
CA LEU A 235 11.28 -0.04 -7.45
C LEU A 235 12.44 0.85 -7.89
N LEU A 236 12.17 1.69 -8.88
CA LEU A 236 13.14 2.64 -9.46
C LEU A 236 12.63 4.05 -9.16
N VAL A 237 13.34 4.74 -8.27
CA VAL A 237 12.95 6.07 -7.76
C VAL A 237 13.66 7.14 -8.57
N ASN A 238 12.92 8.15 -9.05
CA ASN A 238 13.41 9.35 -9.72
C ASN A 238 14.25 9.09 -10.98
N VAL A 239 13.80 8.17 -11.82
CA VAL A 239 14.48 7.91 -13.11
C VAL A 239 14.32 9.12 -14.05
N GLY A 240 15.44 9.69 -14.48
CA GLY A 240 15.48 10.86 -15.35
C GLY A 240 15.00 12.16 -14.72
N VAL A 241 14.89 12.20 -13.38
CA VAL A 241 14.50 13.38 -12.61
C VAL A 241 15.41 13.51 -11.39
N ASP A 242 15.96 14.71 -11.15
CA ASP A 242 16.74 15.00 -9.94
C ASP A 242 15.97 16.02 -9.06
N PRO A 243 15.28 15.57 -7.99
CA PRO A 243 14.54 16.46 -7.10
C PRO A 243 15.42 17.51 -6.43
N LEU A 244 16.67 17.17 -6.12
CA LEU A 244 17.59 18.10 -5.47
C LEU A 244 17.98 19.27 -6.39
N ARG A 245 18.10 19.01 -7.68
CA ARG A 245 18.34 20.06 -8.69
C ARG A 245 17.12 20.98 -8.82
N GLN A 246 15.92 20.43 -8.84
CA GLN A 246 14.68 21.21 -8.90
C GLN A 246 14.50 22.08 -7.65
N HIS A 247 14.72 21.53 -6.47
CA HIS A 247 14.63 22.29 -5.21
C HIS A 247 15.67 23.40 -5.14
N SER A 248 16.90 23.17 -5.63
CA SER A 248 17.92 24.21 -5.72
C SER A 248 17.54 25.33 -6.68
N GLN A 249 16.89 25.01 -7.79
CA GLN A 249 16.37 26.02 -8.74
C GLN A 249 15.23 26.86 -8.14
N MET A 250 14.45 26.29 -7.24
CA MET A 250 13.39 26.97 -6.48
C MET A 250 13.91 27.71 -5.23
N ASN A 251 15.23 27.83 -5.04
CA ASN A 251 15.87 28.38 -3.85
C ASN A 251 15.49 27.65 -2.54
N VAL A 252 15.12 26.41 -2.61
CA VAL A 252 14.89 25.56 -1.45
C VAL A 252 16.21 24.90 -1.04
N HIS A 253 16.65 25.15 0.18
CA HIS A 253 17.94 24.65 0.68
C HIS A 253 17.74 23.65 1.83
N MET A 254 18.64 22.68 1.92
CA MET A 254 18.62 21.70 3.01
C MET A 254 18.88 22.40 4.36
N THR A 255 18.03 22.14 5.33
CA THR A 255 18.25 22.54 6.72
C THR A 255 18.85 21.39 7.51
N THR A 256 19.80 21.70 8.39
CA THR A 256 20.34 20.74 9.36
C THR A 256 19.27 20.45 10.43
N GLY A 257 18.99 19.22 10.73
CA GLY A 257 18.05 18.82 11.79
C GLY A 257 16.99 17.82 11.38
N ARG A 258 16.99 17.37 10.11
CA ARG A 258 16.09 16.34 9.65
C ARG A 258 16.79 15.02 9.46
N THR A 259 16.17 13.99 9.99
CA THR A 259 16.67 12.61 9.93
C THR A 259 16.01 11.81 8.81
N ASP A 260 14.76 12.15 8.39
CA ASP A 260 14.07 11.44 7.31
C ASP A 260 14.70 11.72 5.94
N ALA A 261 15.13 10.64 5.27
CA ALA A 261 15.75 10.72 3.95
C ALA A 261 14.78 11.13 2.84
N LEU A 262 13.46 11.02 3.04
CA LEU A 262 12.45 11.45 2.07
C LEU A 262 12.16 12.94 2.12
N GLY A 263 12.58 13.65 3.18
CA GLY A 263 12.34 15.08 3.36
C GLY A 263 13.53 15.94 2.97
N TYR A 264 13.25 17.11 2.41
CA TYR A 264 14.23 18.14 2.10
C TYR A 264 13.79 19.50 2.59
N SER A 265 14.66 20.23 3.26
CA SER A 265 14.41 21.56 3.85
C SER A 265 13.40 21.61 5.01
N GLY A 266 13.25 22.78 5.61
CA GLY A 266 12.27 23.04 6.67
C GLY A 266 10.81 22.88 6.25
N VAL A 267 10.51 23.06 4.96
CA VAL A 267 9.19 22.89 4.34
C VAL A 267 8.84 21.44 3.98
N ARG A 268 9.71 20.49 4.25
CA ARG A 268 9.52 19.05 4.00
C ARG A 268 9.20 18.69 2.54
N GLU A 269 9.89 19.29 1.60
CA GLU A 269 9.75 18.91 0.21
C GLU A 269 10.04 17.41 -0.02
N ASN A 270 9.18 16.77 -0.81
CA ASN A 270 9.30 15.35 -1.09
C ASN A 270 10.45 15.08 -2.07
N LEU A 271 11.34 14.14 -1.70
CA LEU A 271 12.44 13.69 -2.55
C LEU A 271 12.07 12.50 -3.45
N VAL A 272 10.85 11.99 -3.37
CA VAL A 272 10.32 10.96 -4.29
C VAL A 272 9.32 11.63 -5.21
N LEU A 273 9.74 12.00 -6.42
CA LEU A 273 8.90 12.66 -7.41
C LEU A 273 8.28 11.68 -8.40
N THR A 274 9.02 10.64 -8.73
CA THR A 274 8.56 9.60 -9.65
C THR A 274 8.97 8.23 -9.13
N LEU A 275 8.15 7.22 -9.41
CA LEU A 275 8.39 5.85 -9.01
C LEU A 275 7.95 4.90 -10.12
N ASP A 276 8.89 4.12 -10.65
CA ASP A 276 8.61 3.06 -11.60
C ASP A 276 8.69 1.72 -10.89
N GLN A 277 7.61 0.96 -10.90
CA GLN A 277 7.52 -0.38 -10.36
C GLN A 277 7.64 -1.41 -11.47
N VAL A 278 8.64 -2.27 -11.40
CA VAL A 278 8.75 -3.46 -12.25
C VAL A 278 8.51 -4.68 -11.39
N SER A 279 7.51 -5.48 -11.72
CA SER A 279 7.13 -6.67 -10.94
C SER A 279 7.08 -7.92 -11.80
N LEU A 280 7.59 -9.03 -11.27
CA LEU A 280 7.45 -10.36 -11.83
C LEU A 280 6.50 -11.15 -10.95
N ASN A 281 5.44 -11.71 -11.53
CA ASN A 281 4.48 -12.51 -10.78
C ASN A 281 4.76 -14.02 -10.88
N SER A 282 4.02 -14.80 -10.10
CA SER A 282 4.12 -16.26 -10.03
C SER A 282 3.80 -16.97 -11.36
N TRP A 283 3.16 -16.28 -12.32
CA TRP A 283 2.92 -16.79 -13.68
C TRP A 283 3.99 -16.35 -14.68
N ASN A 284 5.09 -15.78 -14.18
CA ASN A 284 6.20 -15.27 -14.97
C ASN A 284 5.81 -14.12 -15.94
N GLU A 285 4.78 -13.34 -15.59
CA GLU A 285 4.44 -12.11 -16.28
C GLU A 285 5.27 -10.96 -15.67
N LEU A 286 5.96 -10.21 -16.52
CA LEU A 286 6.65 -8.97 -16.14
C LEU A 286 5.70 -7.80 -16.38
N GLN A 287 5.51 -6.96 -15.37
CA GLN A 287 4.63 -5.79 -15.41
C GLN A 287 5.41 -4.54 -15.02
N VAL A 288 5.05 -3.42 -15.61
CA VAL A 288 5.63 -2.10 -15.30
C VAL A 288 4.47 -1.14 -15.04
N ALA A 289 4.57 -0.39 -13.95
CA ALA A 289 3.69 0.70 -13.60
C ALA A 289 4.53 1.91 -13.23
N ARG A 290 4.07 3.11 -13.61
CA ARG A 290 4.70 4.37 -13.24
C ARG A 290 3.75 5.23 -12.44
N TYR A 291 4.28 5.84 -11.41
CA TYR A 291 3.60 6.75 -10.51
C TYR A 291 4.35 8.09 -10.52
N ASP A 292 3.62 9.17 -10.72
CA ASP A 292 4.14 10.52 -10.80
C ASP A 292 3.33 11.45 -9.89
N GLY A 293 3.95 12.53 -9.43
CA GLY A 293 3.29 13.54 -8.63
C GLY A 293 3.51 13.41 -7.12
N GLU A 294 2.70 14.11 -6.37
CA GLU A 294 2.88 14.27 -4.92
C GLU A 294 2.64 12.98 -4.14
N ASP A 295 1.67 12.19 -4.58
CA ASP A 295 1.25 10.95 -3.94
C ASP A 295 1.88 9.69 -4.59
N ALA A 296 2.82 9.86 -5.54
CA ALA A 296 3.44 8.76 -6.28
C ALA A 296 3.92 7.60 -5.39
N LEU A 297 4.53 7.92 -4.25
CA LEU A 297 5.00 6.92 -3.29
C LEU A 297 3.82 6.13 -2.68
N LEU A 298 2.78 6.83 -2.24
CA LEU A 298 1.64 6.23 -1.54
C LEU A 298 0.75 5.42 -2.48
N ASP A 299 0.57 5.91 -3.71
CA ASP A 299 -0.16 5.19 -4.75
C ASP A 299 0.55 3.89 -5.12
N CYS A 300 1.88 3.95 -5.32
CA CYS A 300 2.69 2.76 -5.58
C CYS A 300 2.61 1.74 -4.43
N LEU A 301 2.72 2.20 -3.18
CA LEU A 301 2.63 1.34 -2.00
C LEU A 301 1.24 0.70 -1.89
N SER A 302 0.18 1.48 -2.10
CA SER A 302 -1.21 1.00 -2.04
C SER A 302 -1.50 -0.03 -3.12
N ASP A 303 -1.09 0.22 -4.36
CA ASP A 303 -1.29 -0.71 -5.49
C ASP A 303 -0.50 -2.01 -5.29
N LEU A 304 0.74 -1.92 -4.80
CA LEU A 304 1.54 -3.10 -4.50
C LEU A 304 0.87 -3.97 -3.42
N LEU A 305 0.45 -3.37 -2.31
CA LEU A 305 -0.24 -4.09 -1.24
C LEU A 305 -1.55 -4.72 -1.73
N ASN A 306 -2.35 -3.99 -2.53
CA ASN A 306 -3.58 -4.52 -3.12
C ASN A 306 -3.36 -5.69 -4.09
N SER A 307 -2.16 -5.83 -4.64
CA SER A 307 -1.78 -6.95 -5.51
C SER A 307 -1.39 -8.23 -4.75
N LEU A 308 -1.21 -8.14 -3.43
CA LEU A 308 -0.79 -9.23 -2.57
C LEU A 308 -1.96 -9.84 -1.81
N PRO A 309 -2.05 -11.17 -1.69
CA PRO A 309 -3.00 -11.79 -0.79
C PRO A 309 -2.53 -11.58 0.67
N PRO A 310 -3.47 -11.38 1.62
CA PRO A 310 -3.13 -11.05 3.00
C PRO A 310 -2.42 -12.20 3.76
N ASP A 311 -2.61 -13.42 3.30
CA ASP A 311 -1.97 -14.65 3.80
C ASP A 311 -0.74 -15.07 2.98
N GLY A 312 -0.29 -14.20 2.06
CA GLY A 312 0.84 -14.44 1.16
C GLY A 312 2.19 -14.26 1.83
N SER A 313 3.23 -14.65 1.08
CA SER A 313 4.61 -14.32 1.44
C SER A 313 5.02 -12.99 0.82
N PRO A 314 5.88 -12.20 1.48
CA PRO A 314 6.39 -10.97 0.91
C PRO A 314 7.19 -11.27 -0.37
N PRO A 315 7.07 -10.42 -1.43
CA PRO A 315 7.89 -10.55 -2.62
C PRO A 315 9.37 -10.24 -2.31
N GLU A 316 10.27 -10.75 -3.12
CA GLU A 316 11.67 -10.31 -3.13
C GLU A 316 11.71 -8.85 -3.61
N LEU A 317 12.17 -7.95 -2.73
CA LEU A 317 12.12 -6.51 -2.96
C LEU A 317 13.50 -5.93 -3.19
N GLN A 318 13.63 -5.09 -4.20
CA GLN A 318 14.80 -4.25 -4.45
C GLN A 318 14.35 -2.82 -4.75
N VAL A 319 15.04 -1.85 -4.16
CA VAL A 319 14.80 -0.41 -4.40
C VAL A 319 16.09 0.23 -4.91
N ARG A 320 16.00 1.03 -5.97
CA ARG A 320 17.10 1.81 -6.53
C ARG A 320 16.64 3.25 -6.73
N CYS A 321 17.49 4.19 -6.38
CA CYS A 321 17.23 5.62 -6.59
C CYS A 321 18.27 6.22 -7.53
N PHE A 322 17.85 7.10 -8.43
CA PHE A 322 18.66 7.69 -9.48
C PHE A 322 18.96 9.18 -9.28
N CYS A 323 18.85 9.67 -8.05
CA CYS A 323 19.33 11.00 -7.69
C CYS A 323 20.85 11.06 -7.69
N ARG A 324 21.43 12.21 -8.05
CA ARG A 324 22.88 12.42 -7.99
C ARG A 324 23.43 12.35 -6.57
N ASN A 325 22.65 12.89 -5.62
CA ASN A 325 23.01 12.91 -4.21
C ASN A 325 21.94 12.20 -3.40
N ARG A 326 22.31 11.61 -2.26
CA ARG A 326 21.41 10.92 -1.32
C ARG A 326 20.68 9.69 -1.87
N ALA A 327 20.99 9.21 -3.08
CA ALA A 327 20.31 8.09 -3.71
C ALA A 327 20.22 6.86 -2.81
N ALA A 328 21.32 6.45 -2.20
CA ALA A 328 21.34 5.29 -1.30
C ALA A 328 20.41 5.49 -0.07
N ALA A 329 20.44 6.68 0.55
CA ALA A 329 19.61 6.98 1.70
C ALA A 329 18.09 6.97 1.36
N ILE A 330 17.73 7.55 0.20
CA ILE A 330 16.34 7.55 -0.29
C ILE A 330 15.90 6.11 -0.60
N ALA A 331 16.72 5.34 -1.31
CA ALA A 331 16.39 3.94 -1.64
C ALA A 331 16.20 3.09 -0.39
N THR A 332 17.13 3.17 0.58
CA THR A 332 17.02 2.46 1.85
C THR A 332 15.76 2.85 2.61
N ARG A 333 15.44 4.14 2.66
CA ARG A 333 14.26 4.63 3.38
C ARG A 333 12.94 4.14 2.75
N VAL A 334 12.83 4.16 1.42
CA VAL A 334 11.66 3.61 0.70
C VAL A 334 11.54 2.10 0.95
N GLU A 335 12.65 1.39 0.94
CA GLU A 335 12.69 -0.05 1.21
C GLU A 335 12.27 -0.38 2.65
N GLU A 336 12.76 0.37 3.65
CA GLU A 336 12.36 0.23 5.06
C GLU A 336 10.86 0.46 5.24
N LEU A 337 10.32 1.56 4.68
CA LEU A 337 8.90 1.88 4.74
C LEU A 337 8.03 0.76 4.14
N LEU A 338 8.42 0.26 2.97
CA LEU A 338 7.67 -0.80 2.31
C LEU A 338 7.75 -2.13 3.07
N ARG A 339 8.91 -2.47 3.64
CA ARG A 339 9.05 -3.68 4.46
C ARG A 339 8.20 -3.64 5.73
N ASP A 340 8.15 -2.48 6.38
CA ASP A 340 7.30 -2.27 7.56
C ASP A 340 5.81 -2.36 7.21
N LEU A 341 5.39 -1.72 6.13
CA LEU A 341 4.03 -1.84 5.62
C LEU A 341 3.65 -3.29 5.25
N LEU A 342 4.55 -4.03 4.58
CA LEU A 342 4.34 -5.44 4.26
C LEU A 342 4.19 -6.29 5.52
N GLY A 343 5.02 -6.04 6.55
CA GLY A 343 4.92 -6.73 7.85
C GLY A 343 3.58 -6.50 8.53
N ASN A 344 3.03 -5.29 8.45
CA ASN A 344 1.74 -4.94 9.04
C ASN A 344 0.54 -5.46 8.20
N TYR A 345 0.68 -5.55 6.88
CA TYR A 345 -0.38 -5.98 5.98
C TYR A 345 -0.55 -7.51 5.93
N LEU A 346 0.57 -8.25 5.84
CA LEU A 346 0.57 -9.70 5.67
C LEU A 346 0.14 -10.48 6.92
N GLY A 347 -0.09 -9.80 8.05
CA GLY A 347 -0.72 -10.39 9.23
C GLY A 347 -2.22 -10.69 9.07
N GLY A 348 -2.85 -10.24 7.98
CA GLY A 348 -4.25 -10.49 7.63
C GLY A 348 -5.28 -9.77 8.49
N GLN A 349 -4.85 -9.07 9.54
CA GLN A 349 -5.74 -8.28 10.40
C GLN A 349 -5.82 -6.83 9.90
N PRO A 350 -7.03 -6.25 9.79
CA PRO A 350 -7.17 -4.85 9.43
C PRO A 350 -6.40 -3.96 10.42
N SER A 351 -5.56 -3.08 9.89
CA SER A 351 -4.81 -2.11 10.67
C SER A 351 -4.74 -0.77 9.94
N ARG A 352 -4.29 0.26 10.64
CA ARG A 352 -4.00 1.59 10.08
C ARG A 352 -2.50 1.83 10.19
N TYR A 353 -1.97 2.57 9.23
CA TYR A 353 -0.56 2.95 9.21
C TYR A 353 -0.42 4.44 8.93
N LEU A 354 0.26 5.15 9.81
CA LEU A 354 0.49 6.58 9.70
C LEU A 354 1.88 6.84 9.12
N VAL A 355 1.92 7.59 8.03
CA VAL A 355 3.16 8.08 7.42
C VAL A 355 3.06 9.58 7.15
N GLN A 356 4.18 10.29 7.22
CA GLN A 356 4.24 11.69 6.85
C GLN A 356 5.02 11.84 5.54
N VAL A 357 4.37 12.43 4.53
CA VAL A 357 4.99 12.80 3.26
C VAL A 357 4.81 14.28 3.06
N ARG A 358 5.89 15.02 2.83
CA ARG A 358 5.91 16.50 2.83
C ARG A 358 5.45 17.04 4.20
N GLN A 359 4.48 17.94 4.20
CA GLN A 359 3.85 18.49 5.41
C GLN A 359 2.57 17.75 5.79
N HIS A 360 2.09 16.85 4.92
CA HIS A 360 0.83 16.16 5.08
C HIS A 360 1.01 14.83 5.82
N TYR A 361 0.04 14.52 6.64
CA TYR A 361 -0.08 13.20 7.24
C TYR A 361 -0.94 12.31 6.33
N HIS A 362 -0.56 11.06 6.20
CA HIS A 362 -1.32 10.09 5.42
C HIS A 362 -1.61 8.88 6.29
N VAL A 363 -2.88 8.53 6.39
CA VAL A 363 -3.32 7.31 7.07
C VAL A 363 -3.67 6.28 6.01
N LEU A 364 -2.90 5.20 5.95
CA LEU A 364 -3.20 4.06 5.10
C LEU A 364 -4.10 3.10 5.90
N GLN A 365 -5.25 2.77 5.35
CA GLN A 365 -6.09 1.67 5.83
C GLN A 365 -5.62 0.38 5.20
N LEU A 366 -5.01 -0.49 5.99
CA LEU A 366 -4.49 -1.78 5.55
C LEU A 366 -5.59 -2.85 5.69
N THR A 367 -6.60 -2.75 4.82
CA THR A 367 -7.65 -3.76 4.73
C THR A 367 -7.33 -4.70 3.56
N PRO A 368 -7.38 -6.02 3.74
CA PRO A 368 -7.07 -6.98 2.70
C PRO A 368 -7.82 -6.70 1.38
N GLY A 369 -7.06 -6.49 0.30
CA GLY A 369 -7.58 -6.20 -1.04
C GLY A 369 -8.20 -4.81 -1.24
N GLN A 370 -8.16 -3.93 -0.25
CA GLN A 370 -8.73 -2.57 -0.29
C GLN A 370 -7.85 -1.56 0.45
N VAL A 371 -6.54 -1.63 0.26
CA VAL A 371 -5.64 -0.62 0.83
C VAL A 371 -5.90 0.73 0.17
N ARG A 372 -6.12 1.74 1.00
CA ARG A 372 -6.36 3.13 0.59
C ARG A 372 -5.62 4.07 1.53
N HIS A 373 -5.20 5.21 1.05
CA HIS A 373 -4.65 6.27 1.87
C HIS A 373 -5.57 7.48 1.91
N THR A 374 -5.55 8.19 3.03
CA THR A 374 -6.26 9.46 3.25
C THR A 374 -5.22 10.51 3.60
N ALA A 375 -5.16 11.57 2.79
CA ALA A 375 -4.30 12.72 3.05
C ALA A 375 -4.97 13.66 4.07
N LEU A 376 -4.19 14.13 5.04
CA LEU A 376 -4.58 15.05 6.10
C LEU A 376 -3.61 16.24 6.07
N GLY A 377 -4.15 17.46 6.10
CA GLY A 377 -3.36 18.67 5.84
C GLY A 377 -2.35 18.98 6.93
N ASP A 378 -2.76 18.91 8.17
CA ASP A 378 -1.96 19.31 9.32
C ASP A 378 -2.22 18.44 10.57
N LEU A 379 -1.62 18.83 11.70
CA LEU A 379 -1.81 18.13 12.97
C LEU A 379 -3.25 18.20 13.51
N PRO A 380 -3.98 19.33 13.47
CA PRO A 380 -5.40 19.37 13.77
C PRO A 380 -6.23 18.37 12.95
N ASP A 381 -6.07 18.32 11.63
CA ASP A 381 -6.76 17.36 10.76
C ASP A 381 -6.47 15.91 11.15
N LEU A 382 -5.19 15.61 11.50
CA LEU A 382 -4.81 14.30 12.01
C LEU A 382 -5.51 13.96 13.32
N LEU A 383 -5.55 14.91 14.26
CA LEU A 383 -6.22 14.71 15.54
C LEU A 383 -7.73 14.49 15.36
N ASP A 384 -8.36 15.25 14.50
CA ASP A 384 -9.77 15.10 14.17
C ASP A 384 -10.04 13.75 13.51
N HIS A 385 -9.17 13.32 12.60
CA HIS A 385 -9.25 11.99 11.97
C HIS A 385 -9.09 10.85 12.98
N LEU A 386 -8.09 10.92 13.86
CA LEU A 386 -7.86 9.92 14.89
C LEU A 386 -8.96 9.94 15.95
N GLY A 387 -9.52 11.12 16.17
CA GLY A 387 -10.64 11.36 17.03
C GLY A 387 -12.01 11.09 16.39
N ALA A 388 -12.17 10.89 15.08
CA ALA A 388 -13.45 10.68 14.41
C ALA A 388 -14.17 9.39 14.84
N GLU A 389 -15.49 9.44 14.95
CA GLU A 389 -16.29 8.26 15.31
C GLU A 389 -16.17 7.19 14.22
N GLN A 390 -15.84 5.97 14.63
CA GLN A 390 -15.74 4.80 13.76
C GLN A 390 -16.49 3.63 14.41
N GLU A 391 -17.10 2.79 13.59
CA GLU A 391 -17.77 1.57 14.11
C GLU A 391 -16.74 0.62 14.75
N LEU A 392 -15.55 0.52 14.17
CA LEU A 392 -14.46 -0.29 14.68
C LEU A 392 -13.13 0.47 14.49
N TYR A 393 -12.39 0.63 15.59
CA TYR A 393 -11.04 1.18 15.54
C TYR A 393 -10.03 0.05 15.34
N SER A 394 -9.42 0.00 14.15
CA SER A 394 -8.29 -0.91 13.91
C SER A 394 -7.00 -0.34 14.52
N PRO A 395 -6.04 -1.20 14.92
CA PRO A 395 -4.75 -0.75 15.46
C PRO A 395 -4.05 0.24 14.53
N LEU A 396 -3.42 1.28 15.11
CA LEU A 396 -2.64 2.26 14.39
C LEU A 396 -1.14 1.96 14.56
N ASN A 397 -0.48 1.65 13.46
CA ASN A 397 0.97 1.53 13.37
C ASN A 397 1.57 2.82 12.85
N LEU A 398 2.83 3.08 13.15
CA LEU A 398 3.48 4.34 12.88
C LEU A 398 4.75 4.14 12.07
N ASP A 399 4.89 4.91 11.01
CA ASP A 399 6.21 5.15 10.45
C ASP A 399 7.10 5.91 11.46
N ARG A 400 8.35 5.51 11.57
CA ARG A 400 9.29 6.06 12.57
C ARG A 400 9.48 7.59 12.50
N TYR A 401 9.19 8.21 11.37
CA TYR A 401 9.33 9.65 11.13
C TYR A 401 7.98 10.39 11.07
N ALA A 402 6.87 9.69 11.22
CA ALA A 402 5.54 10.23 10.94
C ALA A 402 5.15 11.43 11.81
N LEU A 403 5.67 11.48 13.04
CA LEU A 403 5.27 12.50 14.03
C LEU A 403 6.47 13.28 14.57
N GLU A 404 7.56 13.37 13.81
CA GLU A 404 8.78 14.03 14.26
C GLU A 404 8.48 15.49 14.64
N GLY A 405 8.74 15.82 15.89
CA GLY A 405 8.62 17.18 16.45
C GLY A 405 7.27 17.53 17.07
N ASN A 406 6.36 16.55 17.32
CA ASN A 406 5.12 16.80 18.07
C ASN A 406 4.89 15.79 19.20
N ASP A 407 3.91 16.07 20.09
CA ASP A 407 3.63 15.27 21.28
C ASP A 407 3.12 13.86 20.96
N LEU A 408 2.47 13.67 19.83
CA LEU A 408 1.96 12.37 19.45
C LEU A 408 3.09 11.36 19.20
N ALA A 409 4.30 11.81 18.89
CA ALA A 409 5.49 10.98 18.82
C ALA A 409 5.87 10.32 20.16
N LEU A 410 5.43 10.90 21.28
CA LEU A 410 5.61 10.33 22.62
C LEU A 410 4.44 9.43 23.03
N ILE A 411 3.24 9.77 22.61
CA ILE A 411 1.99 9.15 23.07
C ILE A 411 1.70 7.86 22.28
N LEU A 412 1.63 7.95 20.97
CA LEU A 412 1.18 6.83 20.13
C LEU A 412 2.07 5.58 20.21
N PRO A 413 3.42 5.68 20.28
CA PRO A 413 4.26 4.50 20.43
C PRO A 413 4.10 3.77 21.77
N MET A 414 3.52 4.42 22.78
CA MET A 414 3.26 3.82 24.09
C MET A 414 2.01 2.96 24.11
N GLY A 415 1.16 3.04 23.08
CA GLY A 415 -0.04 2.21 22.96
C GLY A 415 0.31 0.73 22.93
N LYS A 416 -0.43 -0.07 23.72
CA LYS A 416 -0.26 -1.51 23.79
C LYS A 416 -1.64 -2.17 23.80
N PRO A 417 -1.82 -3.29 23.09
CA PRO A 417 -2.99 -4.13 23.30
C PRO A 417 -3.14 -4.40 24.80
N GLN A 418 -4.34 -4.43 25.32
CA GLN A 418 -4.65 -4.69 26.73
C GLN A 418 -4.25 -3.58 27.73
N SER A 419 -3.89 -2.38 27.25
CA SER A 419 -3.65 -1.25 28.14
C SER A 419 -4.35 0.00 27.66
N ILE A 420 -4.87 0.79 28.59
CA ILE A 420 -5.39 2.13 28.39
C ILE A 420 -4.34 3.09 28.94
N GLN A 421 -3.86 3.98 28.11
CA GLN A 421 -2.84 4.97 28.50
C GLN A 421 -3.51 6.34 28.66
N VAL A 422 -3.40 6.93 29.83
CA VAL A 422 -3.92 8.26 30.14
C VAL A 422 -2.77 9.24 30.26
N PHE A 423 -2.70 10.18 29.33
CA PHE A 423 -1.69 11.25 29.33
C PHE A 423 -2.37 12.56 29.71
N TYR A 424 -1.71 13.35 30.56
CA TYR A 424 -2.20 14.66 30.92
C TYR A 424 -1.08 15.68 31.00
N ARG A 425 -1.38 16.90 30.58
CA ARG A 425 -0.51 18.08 30.68
C ARG A 425 -1.26 19.14 31.41
N LEU A 426 -0.63 19.68 32.42
CA LEU A 426 -1.19 20.78 33.23
C LEU A 426 -0.66 22.09 32.72
N ASN A 427 -1.55 23.04 32.44
CA ASN A 427 -1.19 24.41 32.12
C ASN A 427 -1.66 25.31 33.28
N GLU A 428 -0.73 25.58 34.20
CA GLU A 428 -1.02 26.38 35.40
C GLU A 428 -1.36 27.84 35.07
N GLN A 429 -0.88 28.34 33.92
CA GLN A 429 -1.12 29.74 33.53
C GLN A 429 -2.58 29.99 33.14
N ASN A 430 -3.23 29.04 32.52
CA ASN A 430 -4.61 29.18 32.02
C ASN A 430 -5.63 28.41 32.86
N SER A 431 -5.21 27.74 33.93
CA SER A 431 -6.07 26.84 34.72
C SER A 431 -6.79 25.79 33.83
N GLU A 432 -6.08 25.29 32.83
CA GLU A 432 -6.56 24.24 31.91
C GLU A 432 -5.63 23.04 31.94
N ALA A 433 -6.21 21.86 31.74
CA ALA A 433 -5.46 20.63 31.53
C ALA A 433 -5.82 20.03 30.18
N GLU A 434 -4.83 19.49 29.51
CA GLU A 434 -4.99 18.72 28.31
C GLU A 434 -4.92 17.25 28.67
N LEU A 435 -5.99 16.53 28.39
CA LEU A 435 -6.16 15.12 28.68
C LEU A 435 -6.21 14.33 27.37
N THR A 436 -5.36 13.32 27.24
CA THR A 436 -5.31 12.43 26.08
C THR A 436 -5.39 11.01 26.56
N VAL A 437 -6.32 10.23 26.02
CA VAL A 437 -6.45 8.80 26.30
C VAL A 437 -6.20 8.03 25.03
N LEU A 438 -5.30 7.07 25.11
CA LEU A 438 -5.01 6.09 24.09
C LEU A 438 -5.56 4.75 24.57
N ASP A 439 -6.50 4.19 23.83
CA ASP A 439 -7.15 2.95 24.22
C ASP A 439 -6.41 1.69 23.76
N GLU A 440 -6.97 0.55 24.06
CA GLU A 440 -6.45 -0.78 23.76
C GLU A 440 -6.22 -1.08 22.26
N HIS A 441 -6.78 -0.27 21.36
CA HIS A 441 -6.60 -0.37 19.90
C HIS A 441 -5.88 0.85 19.31
N ASN A 442 -5.20 1.62 20.15
CA ASN A 442 -4.54 2.86 19.76
C ASN A 442 -5.50 3.91 19.16
N ALA A 443 -6.79 3.85 19.52
CA ALA A 443 -7.71 4.95 19.24
C ALA A 443 -7.46 6.09 20.22
N LEU A 444 -7.50 7.31 19.70
CA LEU A 444 -7.16 8.51 20.45
C LEU A 444 -8.45 9.25 20.83
N TRP A 445 -8.57 9.60 22.13
CA TRP A 445 -9.53 10.56 22.61
C TRP A 445 -8.79 11.70 23.31
N ARG A 446 -9.13 12.95 22.99
CA ARG A 446 -8.46 14.11 23.52
C ARG A 446 -9.46 15.16 23.94
N ARG A 447 -9.20 15.82 25.07
CA ARG A 447 -10.04 16.89 25.58
C ARG A 447 -9.23 17.92 26.37
N ARG A 448 -9.63 19.19 26.30
CA ARG A 448 -9.19 20.24 27.22
C ARG A 448 -10.26 20.43 28.27
N LEU A 449 -9.84 20.42 29.52
CA LEU A 449 -10.71 20.54 30.69
C LEU A 449 -10.23 21.64 31.60
N PRO A 450 -11.15 22.35 32.31
CA PRO A 450 -10.76 23.24 33.39
C PRO A 450 -9.94 22.48 34.43
N TYR A 451 -8.86 23.08 34.88
CA TYR A 451 -7.93 22.49 35.84
C TYR A 451 -7.95 23.26 37.15
N ARG A 452 -8.17 22.59 38.24
CA ARG A 452 -8.06 23.09 39.60
C ARG A 452 -6.88 22.45 40.33
N ASP A 453 -6.86 21.13 40.32
CA ASP A 453 -5.80 20.28 40.84
C ASP A 453 -5.78 18.93 40.11
N GLU A 454 -4.69 18.20 40.21
CA GLU A 454 -4.49 16.93 39.54
C GLU A 454 -5.55 15.89 39.95
N GLN A 455 -5.95 15.92 41.22
CA GLN A 455 -6.91 14.98 41.78
C GLN A 455 -8.33 15.24 41.23
N SER A 456 -8.76 16.50 41.14
CA SER A 456 -10.06 16.85 40.56
C SER A 456 -10.16 16.50 39.08
N LEU A 457 -9.02 16.50 38.35
CA LEU A 457 -8.96 16.09 36.95
C LEU A 457 -9.05 14.58 36.78
N LEU A 458 -8.23 13.81 37.50
CA LEU A 458 -8.02 12.40 37.26
C LEU A 458 -9.01 11.48 37.99
N THR A 459 -9.52 11.88 39.16
CA THR A 459 -10.40 10.99 39.92
C THR A 459 -11.73 10.67 39.23
N PRO A 460 -12.43 11.63 38.57
CA PRO A 460 -13.64 11.31 37.81
C PRO A 460 -13.38 10.35 36.65
N LEU A 461 -12.26 10.55 35.94
CA LEU A 461 -11.87 9.67 34.87
C LEU A 461 -11.50 8.27 35.40
N GLN A 462 -10.75 8.20 36.49
CA GLN A 462 -10.39 6.93 37.12
C GLN A 462 -11.63 6.12 37.52
N ARG A 463 -12.62 6.76 38.15
CA ARG A 463 -13.87 6.09 38.54
C ARG A 463 -14.63 5.57 37.33
N PHE A 464 -14.73 6.38 36.30
CA PHE A 464 -15.37 5.97 35.05
C PHE A 464 -14.67 4.76 34.40
N LEU A 465 -13.35 4.83 34.25
CA LEU A 465 -12.57 3.73 33.68
C LEU A 465 -12.64 2.47 34.54
N GLN A 466 -12.65 2.59 35.85
CA GLN A 466 -12.83 1.43 36.75
C GLN A 466 -14.20 0.77 36.58
N SER A 467 -15.27 1.56 36.49
CA SER A 467 -16.62 1.04 36.22
C SER A 467 -16.67 0.34 34.86
N LEU A 468 -16.13 0.95 33.83
CA LEU A 468 -16.04 0.38 32.48
C LEU A 468 -15.27 -0.95 32.47
N LEU A 469 -14.10 -1.00 33.11
CA LEU A 469 -13.27 -2.21 33.19
C LEU A 469 -13.98 -3.31 33.97
N TYR A 470 -14.64 -2.99 35.06
CA TYR A 470 -15.41 -3.95 35.82
C TYR A 470 -16.49 -4.63 34.96
N ARG A 471 -17.26 -3.86 34.19
CA ARG A 471 -18.27 -4.40 33.27
C ARG A 471 -17.66 -5.28 32.18
N ARG A 472 -16.59 -4.83 31.56
CA ARG A 472 -15.92 -5.59 30.49
C ARG A 472 -15.31 -6.88 31.01
N ASN A 473 -14.64 -6.84 32.14
CA ASN A 473 -14.05 -8.04 32.75
C ASN A 473 -15.15 -9.03 33.24
N ALA A 474 -16.29 -8.56 33.70
CA ALA A 474 -17.42 -9.40 34.10
C ALA A 474 -18.11 -10.11 32.91
N GLN A 475 -17.93 -9.60 31.68
CA GLN A 475 -18.50 -10.20 30.47
C GLN A 475 -17.55 -11.22 29.80
N LEU A 476 -16.30 -11.35 30.29
CA LEU A 476 -15.38 -12.36 29.79
C LEU A 476 -15.88 -13.76 30.15
N PRO A 477 -15.93 -14.70 29.18
CA PRO A 477 -16.29 -16.10 29.48
C PRO A 477 -15.31 -16.69 30.49
N LEU A 478 -15.83 -17.42 31.49
CA LEU A 478 -15.00 -18.11 32.49
C LEU A 478 -14.04 -19.15 31.89
N ASP A 479 -14.32 -19.58 30.65
CA ASP A 479 -13.53 -20.58 29.91
C ASP A 479 -12.65 -19.95 28.80
N SER A 480 -12.42 -18.62 28.82
CA SER A 480 -11.53 -18.00 27.84
C SER A 480 -10.10 -18.57 28.01
N PRO A 481 -9.49 -19.12 26.95
CA PRO A 481 -8.13 -19.60 27.07
C PRO A 481 -7.21 -18.44 27.46
N LEU A 482 -6.25 -18.71 28.32
CA LEU A 482 -5.26 -17.86 29.00
C LEU A 482 -4.60 -16.69 28.18
N GLY A 483 -5.24 -16.13 27.18
CA GLY A 483 -4.75 -15.07 26.31
C GLY A 483 -5.27 -13.67 26.63
N ASP A 484 -6.41 -13.53 27.26
CA ASP A 484 -7.00 -12.22 27.56
C ASP A 484 -6.61 -11.78 28.97
N ALA A 485 -5.42 -11.18 29.09
CA ALA A 485 -5.04 -10.48 30.30
C ALA A 485 -6.04 -9.32 30.55
N PRO A 486 -6.42 -9.05 31.83
CA PRO A 486 -7.29 -7.93 32.12
C PRO A 486 -6.67 -6.62 31.66
N LEU A 487 -7.52 -5.74 31.08
CA LEU A 487 -7.10 -4.40 30.68
C LEU A 487 -6.56 -3.63 31.89
N ASP A 488 -5.43 -2.98 31.73
CA ASP A 488 -4.79 -2.12 32.75
C ASP A 488 -4.83 -0.66 32.33
N VAL A 489 -4.88 0.25 33.29
CA VAL A 489 -4.86 1.71 33.07
C VAL A 489 -3.58 2.28 33.61
N LEU A 490 -2.82 2.95 32.76
CA LEU A 490 -1.56 3.60 33.09
C LEU A 490 -1.68 5.11 32.97
N TYR A 491 -1.16 5.83 33.96
CA TYR A 491 -1.20 7.30 34.00
C TYR A 491 0.18 7.87 33.73
N HIS A 492 0.23 8.93 32.91
CA HIS A 492 1.44 9.60 32.48
C HIS A 492 1.26 11.11 32.48
N GLN A 493 2.20 11.80 33.10
CA GLN A 493 2.26 13.25 33.04
C GLN A 493 3.19 13.68 31.92
N LEU A 494 2.73 14.59 31.05
CA LEU A 494 3.54 15.26 30.05
C LEU A 494 4.11 16.55 30.67
N LEU A 495 5.43 16.69 30.66
CA LEU A 495 6.11 17.87 31.24
C LEU A 495 5.98 19.05 30.26
N PRO A 496 5.57 20.26 30.75
CA PRO A 496 5.22 21.38 29.87
C PRO A 496 6.41 21.98 29.11
N ASP A 497 7.60 22.00 29.69
CA ASP A 497 8.76 22.74 29.15
C ASP A 497 9.91 21.87 28.65
N ALA A 498 9.76 20.53 28.60
CA ALA A 498 10.81 19.68 28.13
C ALA A 498 10.76 19.55 26.59
N PRO A 499 11.93 19.57 25.91
CA PRO A 499 11.95 19.25 24.49
C PRO A 499 11.34 17.85 24.28
N LEU A 500 10.57 17.68 23.20
CA LEU A 500 9.81 16.46 22.88
C LEU A 500 10.73 15.22 22.77
N ARG A 501 11.07 14.65 23.92
CA ARG A 501 11.90 13.45 24.09
C ARG A 501 11.17 12.46 25.00
N ALA A 502 11.55 11.20 24.95
CA ALA A 502 10.99 10.17 25.84
C ALA A 502 11.06 10.50 27.33
N GLN A 503 12.03 11.35 27.74
CA GLN A 503 12.19 11.87 29.11
C GLN A 503 11.13 12.92 29.50
N SER A 504 10.32 13.40 28.55
CA SER A 504 9.23 14.36 28.80
C SER A 504 7.94 13.70 29.30
N VAL A 505 7.93 12.38 29.47
CA VAL A 505 6.79 11.61 29.95
C VAL A 505 7.16 10.95 31.26
N GLU A 506 6.48 11.29 32.34
CA GLU A 506 6.64 10.64 33.63
C GLU A 506 5.46 9.74 33.95
N ARG A 507 5.73 8.45 34.24
CA ARG A 507 4.70 7.55 34.74
C ARG A 507 4.30 7.96 36.15
N ARG A 508 2.99 8.11 36.37
CA ARG A 508 2.42 8.46 37.66
C ARG A 508 1.62 7.29 38.25
N PRO A 509 1.56 7.16 39.57
CA PRO A 509 0.64 6.23 40.20
C PRO A 509 -0.81 6.67 39.92
N PRO A 510 -1.78 5.75 39.94
CA PRO A 510 -3.18 6.10 39.82
C PRO A 510 -3.59 7.05 40.97
N PRO A 511 -4.53 7.98 40.74
CA PRO A 511 -5.01 8.87 41.79
C PRO A 511 -5.64 8.08 42.94
N GLN A 512 -5.23 8.37 44.17
CA GLN A 512 -5.57 7.53 45.34
C GLN A 512 -6.66 8.08 46.25
N ALA A 513 -6.90 9.39 46.20
CA ALA A 513 -7.78 9.99 47.17
C ALA A 513 -9.19 10.28 46.61
N PRO A 514 -10.26 10.13 47.39
CA PRO A 514 -11.56 10.66 47.00
C PRO A 514 -11.48 12.17 46.85
N LEU A 515 -12.30 12.73 45.93
CA LEU A 515 -12.43 14.17 45.82
C LEU A 515 -12.80 14.79 47.16
N SER A 516 -12.16 15.91 47.50
CA SER A 516 -12.45 16.69 48.71
C SER A 516 -13.87 17.24 48.73
N HIS A 517 -14.53 17.33 47.58
CA HIS A 517 -15.91 17.77 47.42
C HIS A 517 -16.87 16.61 47.19
N PRO A 518 -18.06 16.60 47.81
CA PRO A 518 -19.09 15.65 47.50
C PRO A 518 -19.50 15.84 46.03
N PHE A 519 -19.48 14.78 45.26
CA PHE A 519 -20.06 14.78 43.91
C PHE A 519 -21.12 13.67 43.82
N TYR A 520 -22.09 13.89 42.96
CA TYR A 520 -23.17 12.96 42.78
C TYR A 520 -22.79 11.96 41.71
N ASP A 521 -23.04 10.67 41.96
CA ASP A 521 -22.93 9.62 40.95
C ASP A 521 -24.03 9.84 39.92
N VAL A 522 -23.62 10.19 38.71
CA VAL A 522 -24.52 10.21 37.55
C VAL A 522 -24.18 9.03 36.68
N GLN A 523 -25.12 8.10 36.61
CA GLN A 523 -25.03 6.94 35.73
C GLN A 523 -25.93 7.18 34.53
N ALA A 524 -25.50 6.71 33.36
CA ALA A 524 -26.24 6.86 32.12
C ALA A 524 -26.45 5.53 31.44
N ILE A 525 -27.65 5.34 30.88
CA ILE A 525 -27.97 4.24 29.97
C ILE A 525 -28.41 4.87 28.66
N VAL A 526 -27.84 4.41 27.56
CA VAL A 526 -28.18 4.85 26.20
C VAL A 526 -28.77 3.68 25.44
N GLU A 527 -29.97 3.86 24.95
CA GLU A 527 -30.72 2.83 24.21
C GLU A 527 -31.00 3.29 22.78
N PRO A 528 -31.12 2.38 21.81
CA PRO A 528 -31.51 2.73 20.46
C PRO A 528 -32.98 3.20 20.45
N GLY A 529 -33.23 4.33 19.79
CA GLY A 529 -34.55 4.85 19.48
C GLY A 529 -34.96 4.59 18.04
N ASP A 530 -36.02 5.22 17.59
CA ASP A 530 -36.52 5.09 16.23
C ASP A 530 -35.54 5.75 15.19
N GLY A 531 -35.04 4.96 14.27
CA GLY A 531 -34.10 5.41 13.23
C GLY A 531 -32.70 5.65 13.77
N ARG A 532 -32.20 6.88 13.71
CA ARG A 532 -30.88 7.31 14.23
C ARG A 532 -30.97 7.97 15.60
N GLN A 533 -32.17 8.07 16.17
CA GLN A 533 -32.36 8.65 17.51
C GLN A 533 -31.91 7.66 18.58
N ARG A 534 -31.44 8.18 19.70
CA ARG A 534 -30.99 7.44 20.86
C ARG A 534 -31.80 7.97 22.07
N HIS A 535 -32.21 7.10 22.97
CA HIS A 535 -32.86 7.47 24.21
C HIS A 535 -31.86 7.41 25.35
N VAL A 536 -31.80 8.49 26.12
CA VAL A 536 -30.92 8.61 27.28
C VAL A 536 -31.74 8.54 28.56
N THR A 537 -31.32 7.67 29.47
CA THR A 537 -31.84 7.60 30.83
C THR A 537 -30.67 7.89 31.79
N LEU A 538 -30.86 8.89 32.67
CA LEU A 538 -29.88 9.29 33.67
C LEU A 538 -30.36 8.89 35.06
N TYR A 539 -29.44 8.34 35.86
CA TYR A 539 -29.69 8.01 37.25
C TYR A 539 -28.81 8.89 38.13
N CYS A 540 -29.41 9.59 39.07
CA CYS A 540 -28.71 10.41 40.05
C CYS A 540 -29.10 10.00 41.46
N ASN A 541 -28.18 9.31 42.17
CA ASN A 541 -28.41 8.82 43.54
C ASN A 541 -29.76 8.09 43.71
N HIS A 542 -30.06 7.11 42.90
CA HIS A 542 -31.29 6.29 42.90
C HIS A 542 -32.52 6.94 42.29
N ARG A 543 -32.45 8.18 41.80
CA ARG A 543 -33.52 8.83 41.06
C ARG A 543 -33.30 8.71 39.58
N GLU A 544 -34.32 8.24 38.89
CA GLU A 544 -34.33 8.09 37.43
C GLU A 544 -34.87 9.35 36.75
N PHE A 545 -34.23 9.71 35.62
CA PHE A 545 -34.62 10.77 34.72
C PHE A 545 -34.53 10.23 33.31
N SER A 546 -35.67 10.02 32.66
CA SER A 546 -35.72 9.47 31.30
C SER A 546 -36.04 10.56 30.28
N GLU A 547 -35.43 10.47 29.12
CA GLU A 547 -35.78 11.33 28.00
C GLU A 547 -37.23 11.17 27.56
N LEU A 548 -37.82 10.00 27.77
CA LEU A 548 -39.25 9.73 27.52
C LEU A 548 -40.16 10.55 28.44
N GLU A 549 -39.73 10.83 29.66
CA GLU A 549 -40.50 11.62 30.64
C GLU A 549 -40.26 13.11 30.51
N TYR A 550 -39.00 13.52 30.36
CA TYR A 550 -38.57 14.92 30.40
C TYR A 550 -38.31 15.53 29.02
N GLY A 551 -38.18 14.74 27.97
CA GLY A 551 -37.89 15.22 26.63
C GLY A 551 -36.64 16.07 26.58
N ARG A 552 -36.76 17.25 25.99
CA ARG A 552 -35.63 18.23 25.87
C ARG A 552 -35.16 18.83 27.19
N ASP A 553 -35.98 18.75 28.26
CA ASP A 553 -35.67 19.30 29.58
C ASP A 553 -34.95 18.28 30.50
N LEU A 554 -34.60 17.09 29.99
CA LEU A 554 -33.91 16.04 30.75
C LEU A 554 -32.71 16.55 31.53
N TYR A 555 -31.74 17.12 30.84
CA TYR A 555 -30.50 17.61 31.47
C TYR A 555 -30.73 18.75 32.45
N ARG A 556 -31.71 19.62 32.19
CA ARG A 556 -32.12 20.70 33.06
C ARG A 556 -32.75 20.15 34.34
N ALA A 557 -33.61 19.17 34.25
CA ALA A 557 -34.24 18.51 35.40
C ALA A 557 -33.21 17.84 36.32
N VAL A 558 -32.22 17.17 35.75
CA VAL A 558 -31.09 16.58 36.50
C VAL A 558 -30.26 17.66 37.16
N ALA A 559 -29.91 18.73 36.44
CA ALA A 559 -29.13 19.83 36.98
C ALA A 559 -29.84 20.52 38.16
N GLN A 560 -31.15 20.78 38.05
CA GLN A 560 -31.95 21.34 39.13
C GLN A 560 -32.00 20.42 40.36
N HIS A 561 -32.17 19.13 40.14
CA HIS A 561 -32.18 18.14 41.20
C HIS A 561 -30.88 18.10 41.99
N ILE A 562 -29.74 18.08 41.29
CA ILE A 562 -28.41 18.05 41.89
C ILE A 562 -28.11 19.36 42.65
N LEU A 563 -28.42 20.52 42.05
CA LEU A 563 -28.21 21.82 42.69
C LEU A 563 -29.05 21.96 43.96
N ALA A 564 -30.27 21.45 43.98
CA ALA A 564 -31.13 21.47 45.19
C ALA A 564 -30.54 20.68 46.37
N GLN A 565 -29.67 19.70 46.08
CA GLN A 565 -29.04 18.86 47.11
C GLN A 565 -27.65 19.34 47.52
N ARG A 566 -27.03 20.28 46.73
CA ARG A 566 -25.71 20.83 47.05
C ARG A 566 -25.80 21.88 48.16
N ALA A 567 -24.95 21.71 49.16
CA ALA A 567 -24.82 22.70 50.22
C ALA A 567 -24.25 24.00 49.68
N GLY A 568 -24.90 25.15 49.94
CA GLY A 568 -24.40 26.47 49.55
C GLY A 568 -24.53 26.87 48.07
N GLY A 569 -25.20 26.05 47.22
CA GLY A 569 -25.41 26.38 45.80
C GLY A 569 -24.15 26.36 44.95
N GLU A 570 -23.15 25.61 45.36
CA GLU A 570 -21.86 25.50 44.64
C GLU A 570 -22.05 24.94 43.23
N ARG A 571 -21.47 25.61 42.22
CA ARG A 571 -21.56 25.26 40.80
C ARG A 571 -20.24 24.65 40.31
N TYR A 572 -19.96 23.40 40.66
CA TYR A 572 -18.86 22.63 40.06
C TYR A 572 -19.39 21.61 39.03
N PRO A 573 -18.56 21.20 38.08
CA PRO A 573 -18.98 20.34 36.97
C PRO A 573 -19.60 19.03 37.42
N PHE A 574 -20.52 18.50 36.61
CA PHE A 574 -21.06 17.15 36.74
C PHE A 574 -20.19 16.18 35.98
N TYR A 575 -20.06 14.96 36.50
CA TYR A 575 -19.31 13.88 35.89
C TYR A 575 -20.15 12.63 35.77
N ILE A 576 -20.07 11.97 34.62
CA ILE A 576 -20.62 10.63 34.41
C ILE A 576 -19.64 9.62 35.02
N THR A 577 -20.07 8.85 35.99
CA THR A 577 -19.25 7.86 36.68
C THR A 577 -19.47 6.44 36.14
N ASP A 578 -20.59 6.20 35.46
CA ASP A 578 -20.92 4.93 34.84
C ASP A 578 -21.78 5.13 33.59
N LEU A 579 -21.55 4.33 32.56
CA LEU A 579 -22.23 4.45 31.29
C LEU A 579 -22.48 3.06 30.69
N ASP A 580 -23.73 2.77 30.37
CA ASP A 580 -24.11 1.55 29.66
C ASP A 580 -24.49 1.84 28.20
N LEU A 581 -23.74 1.28 27.28
CA LEU A 581 -23.94 1.34 25.83
C LEU A 581 -24.28 -0.02 25.23
N SER A 582 -24.50 -1.04 26.04
CA SER A 582 -24.66 -2.43 25.58
C SER A 582 -25.80 -2.60 24.58
N ALA A 583 -26.87 -1.83 24.72
CA ALA A 583 -28.02 -1.86 23.81
C ALA A 583 -27.72 -1.18 22.45
N VAL A 584 -26.90 -0.14 22.44
CA VAL A 584 -26.55 0.61 21.20
C VAL A 584 -25.49 -0.12 20.40
N LEU A 585 -24.54 -0.75 21.10
CA LEU A 585 -23.38 -1.42 20.51
C LEU A 585 -23.57 -2.94 20.42
N ALA A 586 -24.82 -3.40 20.42
CA ALA A 586 -25.18 -4.83 20.37
C ALA A 586 -24.46 -5.55 19.22
N GLY A 587 -23.57 -6.49 19.56
CA GLY A 587 -22.80 -7.30 18.59
C GLY A 587 -21.46 -6.71 18.16
N GLN A 588 -21.09 -5.52 18.61
CA GLN A 588 -19.78 -4.91 18.39
C GLN A 588 -18.94 -4.91 19.67
N GLN A 589 -17.65 -5.15 19.55
CA GLN A 589 -16.74 -4.95 20.68
C GLN A 589 -16.58 -3.44 20.93
N ALA A 590 -17.33 -2.93 21.90
CA ALA A 590 -17.22 -1.53 22.29
C ALA A 590 -15.82 -1.25 22.88
N GLN A 591 -15.12 -0.30 22.29
CA GLN A 591 -13.79 0.13 22.72
C GLN A 591 -13.92 1.30 23.73
N THR A 592 -12.88 1.51 24.51
CA THR A 592 -12.85 2.55 25.56
C THR A 592 -13.13 3.94 24.98
N VAL A 593 -12.64 4.27 23.81
CA VAL A 593 -12.87 5.57 23.15
C VAL A 593 -14.35 5.80 22.83
N HIS A 594 -15.13 4.79 22.49
CA HIS A 594 -16.58 4.95 22.30
C HIS A 594 -17.25 5.44 23.58
N TYR A 595 -16.94 4.78 24.71
CA TYR A 595 -17.49 5.19 26.01
C TYR A 595 -17.07 6.60 26.43
N LEU A 596 -15.81 6.97 26.19
CA LEU A 596 -15.31 8.30 26.53
C LEU A 596 -15.98 9.41 25.71
N ARG A 597 -16.36 9.15 24.48
CA ARG A 597 -17.10 10.11 23.64
C ARG A 597 -18.50 10.32 24.12
N TYR A 598 -19.27 9.26 24.29
CA TYR A 598 -20.63 9.36 24.85
C TYR A 598 -20.62 10.02 26.23
N LYS A 599 -19.65 9.65 27.07
CA LYS A 599 -19.42 10.32 28.35
C LYS A 599 -19.27 11.83 28.17
N SER A 600 -18.44 12.26 27.22
CA SER A 600 -18.17 13.68 26.98
C SER A 600 -19.41 14.42 26.48
N GLU A 601 -20.16 13.84 25.54
CA GLU A 601 -21.40 14.42 25.03
C GLU A 601 -22.44 14.65 26.15
N LEU A 602 -22.63 13.63 27.01
CA LEU A 602 -23.56 13.71 28.13
C LEU A 602 -23.10 14.72 29.19
N GLU A 603 -21.81 14.77 29.50
CA GLU A 603 -21.24 15.74 30.44
C GLU A 603 -21.36 17.17 29.92
N ASP A 604 -21.13 17.39 28.61
CA ASP A 604 -21.28 18.71 28.00
C ASP A 604 -22.74 19.19 28.07
N ALA A 605 -23.69 18.31 27.78
CA ALA A 605 -25.11 18.61 27.86
C ALA A 605 -25.54 18.93 29.32
N LEU A 606 -25.08 18.13 30.29
CA LEU A 606 -25.36 18.36 31.71
C LEU A 606 -24.73 19.66 32.23
N ASN A 607 -23.47 19.94 31.87
CA ASN A 607 -22.76 21.13 32.33
C ASN A 607 -23.25 22.39 31.62
N ALA A 608 -23.71 22.32 30.37
CA ALA A 608 -24.42 23.42 29.72
C ALA A 608 -25.75 23.74 30.42
N ALA A 609 -26.52 22.72 30.82
CA ALA A 609 -27.73 22.89 31.58
C ALA A 609 -27.46 23.49 32.98
N LEU A 610 -26.36 23.11 33.64
CA LEU A 610 -25.93 23.69 34.92
C LEU A 610 -25.71 25.21 34.85
N GLN A 611 -25.23 25.71 33.71
CA GLN A 611 -25.02 27.16 33.53
C GLN A 611 -26.33 27.94 33.33
N GLN A 612 -27.38 27.27 32.87
CA GLN A 612 -28.69 27.86 32.56
C GLN A 612 -29.67 27.84 33.76
N VAL A 613 -29.41 27.05 34.77
CA VAL A 613 -30.19 26.89 36.01
C VAL A 613 -29.57 27.71 37.12
#